data_2b49ce994753458f8616f4a3e1d24d0a
#
_entry.id   2b49ce994753458f8616f4a3e1d24d0a
#
_cell.length_a   1.000
_cell.length_b   1.000
_cell.length_c   1.000
_cell.angle_alpha   90.00
_cell.angle_beta   90.00
_cell.angle_gamma   90.00
#
_symmetry.space_group_name_H-M   'P 1'
#
loop_
_entity.id
_entity.type
_entity.pdbx_description
1 polymer ?
#
loop_
_entity_poly.entity_id
_entity_poly.type
_entity_poly.pdbx_seq_one_letter_code
_entity_poly.pdbx_strand_id
1 'polypeptide(L)'
;TLTIGGSNAGTIALGSGDVQSNFLNPIFYGELASDQTLTRSTTTKVAGMTNNEIDTNTAFDGTTFTVPSGQAGKYFIAGQFVADYDTAGADGEQHTLYIYKNGSQVKYSEWQFNTNTLNRIAGLNITAILSLSASDTVEMYARLQDASANTGMVLKATHTTFSGYRIGT
;
A
#
# COMPACT_ATOMS: atom_id res chain seq x y z
N THR A 1 40.93 -3.89 8.93
CA THR A 1 40.04 -4.53 7.94
C THR A 1 39.85 -5.97 8.38
N LEU A 2 38.62 -6.34 8.76
CA LEU A 2 38.26 -7.72 9.02
C LEU A 2 37.84 -8.35 7.69
N THR A 3 38.59 -9.31 7.21
CA THR A 3 38.22 -10.08 6.02
C THR A 3 37.60 -11.41 6.51
N ILE A 4 36.32 -11.58 6.28
CA ILE A 4 35.64 -12.82 6.59
C ILE A 4 35.35 -13.51 5.27
N GLY A 5 36.12 -14.52 4.93
CA GLY A 5 35.95 -15.28 3.72
C GLY A 5 37.10 -16.23 3.48
N GLY A 6 36.82 -17.48 3.31
CA GLY A 6 37.64 -18.57 2.86
C GLY A 6 36.73 -19.71 2.48
N SER A 7 37.19 -20.61 1.62
CA SER A 7 36.42 -21.71 1.03
C SER A 7 35.76 -22.68 2.05
N ASN A 8 36.03 -22.49 3.33
CA ASN A 8 35.49 -23.28 4.44
C ASN A 8 34.91 -22.41 5.57
N ALA A 9 34.46 -21.18 5.26
CA ALA A 9 33.81 -20.37 6.25
C ALA A 9 32.47 -21.04 6.63
N GLY A 10 32.44 -21.66 7.80
CA GLY A 10 31.20 -22.06 8.44
C GLY A 10 30.34 -20.85 8.81
N THR A 11 29.31 -21.06 9.56
CA THR A 11 28.37 -20.00 10.00
C THR A 11 29.12 -18.88 10.71
N ILE A 12 29.01 -17.66 10.18
CA ILE A 12 29.45 -16.46 10.89
C ILE A 12 28.33 -16.10 11.84
N ALA A 13 28.50 -16.41 13.12
CA ALA A 13 27.61 -15.94 14.16
C ALA A 13 27.96 -14.48 14.49
N LEU A 14 27.19 -13.56 14.01
CA LEU A 14 27.22 -12.17 14.44
C LEU A 14 26.35 -12.07 15.69
N GLY A 15 26.83 -11.39 16.73
CA GLY A 15 26.09 -11.24 17.98
C GLY A 15 24.70 -10.65 17.71
N SER A 16 23.74 -11.05 18.51
CA SER A 16 22.29 -10.75 18.31
C SER A 16 21.91 -9.24 18.36
N GLY A 17 22.86 -8.34 18.42
CA GLY A 17 22.64 -6.90 18.45
C GLY A 17 23.26 -6.12 17.30
N ASP A 18 24.20 -6.70 16.55
CA ASP A 18 25.15 -5.85 15.82
C ASP A 18 25.07 -5.90 14.29
N VAL A 19 24.25 -6.77 13.70
CA VAL A 19 24.09 -6.80 12.25
C VAL A 19 22.64 -6.83 11.87
N GLN A 20 22.16 -5.68 11.53
CA GLN A 20 20.97 -5.57 10.68
C GLN A 20 21.41 -5.98 9.27
N SER A 21 21.10 -7.19 8.85
CA SER A 21 21.22 -7.55 7.44
C SER A 21 20.13 -6.77 6.69
N ASN A 22 20.48 -5.59 6.19
CA ASN A 22 19.57 -4.79 5.35
C ASN A 22 19.12 -5.57 4.10
N PHE A 23 19.80 -6.66 3.78
CA PHE A 23 19.46 -7.55 2.67
C PHE A 23 18.19 -8.40 2.88
N LEU A 24 17.68 -8.47 4.11
CA LEU A 24 16.48 -9.26 4.44
C LEU A 24 15.32 -8.42 4.94
N ASN A 25 15.44 -7.10 4.90
CA ASN A 25 14.32 -6.25 5.28
C ASN A 25 13.19 -6.40 4.25
N PRO A 26 11.98 -6.71 4.68
CA PRO A 26 10.84 -6.72 3.79
C PRO A 26 10.65 -5.38 3.13
N ILE A 27 10.56 -5.42 1.80
CA ILE A 27 10.22 -4.29 0.96
C ILE A 27 9.28 -4.81 -0.12
N PHE A 28 8.23 -4.08 -0.41
CA PHE A 28 7.31 -4.37 -1.49
C PHE A 28 6.89 -3.10 -2.21
N TYR A 29 6.61 -3.25 -3.50
CA TYR A 29 5.97 -2.26 -4.34
C TYR A 29 5.01 -2.98 -5.27
N GLY A 30 3.76 -2.59 -5.25
CA GLY A 30 2.74 -3.08 -6.16
C GLY A 30 2.06 -1.92 -6.88
N GLU A 31 1.78 -2.12 -8.14
CA GLU A 31 1.06 -1.20 -9.00
C GLU A 31 -0.15 -1.91 -9.59
N LEU A 32 -1.27 -1.21 -9.67
CA LEU A 32 -2.50 -1.74 -10.23
C LEU A 32 -2.31 -2.05 -11.72
N ALA A 33 -2.46 -3.32 -12.09
CA ALA A 33 -2.18 -3.79 -13.45
C ALA A 33 -3.29 -3.44 -14.46
N SER A 34 -4.52 -3.25 -13.97
CA SER A 34 -5.68 -2.85 -14.77
C SER A 34 -6.59 -1.96 -13.94
N ASP A 35 -7.40 -1.14 -14.58
CA ASP A 35 -8.36 -0.28 -13.91
C ASP A 35 -9.30 -1.09 -13.01
N GLN A 36 -9.54 -0.61 -11.79
CA GLN A 36 -10.45 -1.22 -10.83
C GLN A 36 -11.71 -0.35 -10.66
N THR A 37 -12.86 -0.86 -11.08
CA THR A 37 -14.15 -0.21 -10.83
C THR A 37 -14.54 -0.34 -9.37
N LEU A 38 -14.95 0.76 -8.75
CA LEU A 38 -15.43 0.80 -7.38
C LEU A 38 -16.94 0.99 -7.32
N THR A 39 -17.55 0.34 -6.35
CA THR A 39 -18.95 0.61 -6.00
C THR A 39 -19.03 1.93 -5.23
N ARG A 40 -19.91 2.81 -5.66
CA ARG A 40 -20.16 4.11 -5.03
C ARG A 40 -20.36 4.00 -3.53
N SER A 41 -19.74 4.93 -2.81
CA SER A 41 -19.84 5.07 -1.35
C SER A 41 -19.48 3.81 -0.55
N THR A 42 -18.86 2.83 -1.21
CA THR A 42 -18.43 1.58 -0.57
C THR A 42 -16.93 1.60 -0.36
N THR A 43 -16.49 1.34 0.85
CA THR A 43 -15.06 1.15 1.14
C THR A 43 -14.63 -0.20 0.56
N THR A 44 -13.79 -0.15 -0.46
CA THR A 44 -13.39 -1.33 -1.24
C THR A 44 -11.88 -1.52 -1.13
N LYS A 45 -11.46 -2.77 -0.92
CA LYS A 45 -10.05 -3.13 -0.96
C LYS A 45 -9.49 -2.91 -2.37
N VAL A 46 -8.33 -2.28 -2.46
CA VAL A 46 -7.60 -2.18 -3.72
C VAL A 46 -6.91 -3.51 -3.98
N ALA A 47 -7.18 -4.11 -5.14
CA ALA A 47 -6.74 -5.45 -5.49
C ALA A 47 -6.23 -5.51 -6.93
N GLY A 48 -5.39 -6.51 -7.22
CA GLY A 48 -4.82 -6.66 -8.57
C GLY A 48 -3.59 -5.79 -8.82
N MET A 49 -2.87 -5.41 -7.75
CA MET A 49 -1.58 -4.74 -7.84
C MET A 49 -0.48 -5.76 -8.12
N THR A 50 -0.44 -6.26 -9.34
CA THR A 50 0.43 -7.37 -9.76
C THR A 50 1.65 -6.92 -10.58
N ASN A 51 1.76 -5.64 -10.91
CA ASN A 51 2.97 -5.07 -11.47
C ASN A 51 3.98 -4.83 -10.35
N ASN A 52 4.53 -5.91 -9.81
CA ASN A 52 5.43 -5.88 -8.68
C ASN A 52 6.88 -5.82 -9.15
N GLU A 53 7.52 -4.67 -9.04
CA GLU A 53 8.95 -4.54 -9.33
C GLU A 53 9.81 -5.07 -8.18
N ILE A 54 9.30 -4.96 -6.96
CA ILE A 54 10.02 -5.35 -5.74
C ILE A 54 9.05 -6.04 -4.79
N ASP A 55 9.34 -7.27 -4.45
CA ASP A 55 8.69 -7.99 -3.36
C ASP A 55 9.70 -8.97 -2.74
N THR A 56 10.39 -8.52 -1.71
CA THR A 56 11.28 -9.40 -0.96
C THR A 56 10.47 -10.29 -0.03
N ASN A 57 10.87 -11.55 0.06
CA ASN A 57 10.18 -12.55 0.90
C ASN A 57 8.81 -13.01 0.39
N THR A 58 8.40 -12.64 -0.82
CA THR A 58 7.06 -12.96 -1.36
C THR A 58 5.96 -12.57 -0.34
N ALA A 59 6.11 -11.35 0.20
CA ALA A 59 5.30 -10.88 1.33
C ALA A 59 4.04 -10.11 0.88
N PHE A 60 3.94 -9.77 -0.41
CA PHE A 60 2.83 -9.04 -1.00
C PHE A 60 2.15 -9.87 -2.10
N ASP A 61 0.88 -10.18 -1.92
CA ASP A 61 0.10 -11.00 -2.86
C ASP A 61 -0.63 -10.20 -3.96
N GLY A 62 -0.30 -8.91 -4.11
CA GLY A 62 -1.01 -8.00 -5.02
C GLY A 62 -2.23 -7.31 -4.40
N THR A 63 -2.48 -7.56 -3.12
CA THR A 63 -3.64 -7.04 -2.37
C THR A 63 -3.29 -6.77 -0.91
N THR A 64 -2.54 -7.67 -0.31
CA THR A 64 -2.21 -7.71 1.11
C THR A 64 -0.72 -7.90 1.30
N PHE A 65 -0.10 -7.04 2.06
CA PHE A 65 1.25 -7.26 2.60
C PHE A 65 1.12 -8.01 3.92
N THR A 66 1.83 -9.12 4.05
CA THR A 66 1.91 -9.92 5.29
C THR A 66 3.34 -9.88 5.84
N VAL A 67 3.49 -9.45 7.08
CA VAL A 67 4.81 -9.37 7.72
C VAL A 67 5.43 -10.77 7.86
N PRO A 68 6.60 -11.03 7.25
CA PRO A 68 7.25 -12.33 7.34
C PRO A 68 7.66 -12.70 8.77
N SER A 69 7.82 -14.00 9.02
CA SER A 69 8.33 -14.50 10.29
C SER A 69 9.70 -13.89 10.62
N GLY A 70 9.90 -13.49 11.86
CA GLY A 70 11.14 -12.86 12.32
C GLY A 70 11.34 -11.41 11.87
N GLN A 71 10.38 -10.83 11.16
CA GLN A 71 10.49 -9.48 10.59
C GLN A 71 9.58 -8.45 11.30
N ALA A 72 9.19 -8.71 12.54
CA ALA A 72 8.51 -7.71 13.36
C ALA A 72 9.32 -6.41 13.46
N GLY A 73 8.65 -5.26 13.53
CA GLY A 73 9.34 -3.97 13.62
C GLY A 73 8.48 -2.79 13.17
N LYS A 74 9.15 -1.70 12.89
CA LYS A 74 8.53 -0.48 12.35
C LYS A 74 8.60 -0.49 10.83
N TYR A 75 7.50 -0.17 10.19
CA TYR A 75 7.35 -0.14 8.75
C TYR A 75 6.89 1.21 8.27
N PHE A 76 7.53 1.71 7.23
CA PHE A 76 6.98 2.79 6.43
C PHE A 76 6.04 2.18 5.40
N ILE A 77 4.82 2.71 5.32
CA ILE A 77 3.79 2.29 4.37
C ILE A 77 3.35 3.52 3.59
N ALA A 78 3.23 3.37 2.28
CA ALA A 78 2.75 4.41 1.39
C ALA A 78 1.73 3.84 0.40
N GLY A 79 0.69 4.61 0.13
CA GLY A 79 -0.32 4.30 -0.86
C GLY A 79 -0.72 5.55 -1.62
N GLN A 80 -1.08 5.38 -2.88
CA GLN A 80 -1.70 6.41 -3.69
C GLN A 80 -2.70 5.81 -4.65
N PHE A 81 -3.66 6.61 -5.06
CA PHE A 81 -4.49 6.30 -6.21
C PHE A 81 -4.74 7.55 -7.06
N VAL A 82 -5.06 7.33 -8.32
CA VAL A 82 -5.78 8.29 -9.16
C VAL A 82 -7.12 7.67 -9.52
N ALA A 83 -8.18 8.41 -9.28
CA ALA A 83 -9.54 8.01 -9.64
C ALA A 83 -10.02 8.82 -10.84
N ASP A 84 -10.76 8.17 -11.71
CA ASP A 84 -11.47 8.78 -12.86
C ASP A 84 -12.95 8.46 -12.77
N TYR A 85 -13.77 9.44 -13.09
CA TYR A 85 -15.22 9.29 -13.19
C TYR A 85 -15.63 9.24 -14.66
N ASP A 86 -16.40 8.25 -15.03
CA ASP A 86 -16.81 7.99 -16.41
C ASP A 86 -17.71 9.11 -16.98
N THR A 87 -18.40 9.84 -16.14
CA THR A 87 -19.38 10.86 -16.57
C THR A 87 -19.04 12.24 -16.04
N ALA A 88 -19.03 13.22 -16.94
CA ALA A 88 -18.98 14.63 -16.57
C ALA A 88 -20.25 15.02 -15.81
N GLY A 89 -20.10 15.65 -14.64
CA GLY A 89 -21.22 16.16 -13.83
C GLY A 89 -21.38 15.53 -12.47
N ALA A 90 -20.38 14.81 -12.00
CA ALA A 90 -20.34 14.34 -10.63
C ALA A 90 -20.13 15.51 -9.66
N ASP A 91 -21.07 15.72 -8.75
CA ASP A 91 -21.08 16.81 -7.78
C ASP A 91 -20.73 16.30 -6.38
N GLY A 92 -20.01 17.09 -5.59
CA GLY A 92 -19.94 16.93 -4.15
C GLY A 92 -19.22 15.69 -3.67
N GLU A 93 -18.09 15.46 -4.18
CA GLU A 93 -17.39 14.20 -4.06
C GLU A 93 -16.47 14.14 -2.86
N GLN A 94 -16.42 12.99 -2.27
CA GLN A 94 -15.47 12.66 -1.24
C GLN A 94 -14.64 11.45 -1.68
N HIS A 95 -13.35 11.65 -1.72
CA HIS A 95 -12.39 10.58 -1.97
C HIS A 95 -11.69 10.25 -0.68
N THR A 96 -11.61 9.00 -0.34
CA THR A 96 -10.90 8.56 0.85
C THR A 96 -9.99 7.38 0.52
N LEU A 97 -8.77 7.48 0.96
CA LEU A 97 -7.76 6.43 0.90
C LEU A 97 -7.46 5.96 2.31
N TYR A 98 -7.43 4.66 2.52
CA TYR A 98 -7.24 4.07 3.83
C TYR A 98 -6.06 3.10 3.84
N ILE A 99 -5.39 3.02 4.99
CA ILE A 99 -4.53 1.89 5.37
C ILE A 99 -5.25 1.12 6.47
N TYR A 100 -5.36 -0.19 6.27
CA TYR A 100 -5.88 -1.15 7.23
C TYR A 100 -4.75 -2.02 7.77
N LYS A 101 -4.82 -2.34 9.05
CA LYS A 101 -3.98 -3.34 9.71
C LYS A 101 -4.88 -4.40 10.30
N ASN A 102 -4.65 -5.66 9.96
CA ASN A 102 -5.43 -6.81 10.46
C ASN A 102 -6.95 -6.59 10.32
N GLY A 103 -7.38 -6.08 9.16
CA GLY A 103 -8.77 -5.83 8.88
C GLY A 103 -9.37 -4.58 9.56
N SER A 104 -8.58 -3.81 10.31
CA SER A 104 -9.03 -2.60 10.99
C SER A 104 -8.37 -1.35 10.40
N GLN A 105 -9.15 -0.30 10.17
CA GLN A 105 -8.63 0.99 9.71
C GLN A 105 -7.68 1.59 10.74
N VAL A 106 -6.46 1.94 10.30
CA VAL A 106 -5.44 2.59 11.16
C VAL A 106 -5.09 4.00 10.70
N LYS A 107 -5.28 4.30 9.42
CA LYS A 107 -5.00 5.62 8.84
C LYS A 107 -5.94 5.89 7.68
N TYR A 108 -6.27 7.16 7.45
CA TYR A 108 -6.93 7.59 6.22
C TYR A 108 -6.44 8.97 5.80
N SER A 109 -6.58 9.24 4.52
CA SER A 109 -6.45 10.54 3.87
C SER A 109 -7.73 10.79 3.10
N GLU A 110 -8.25 12.00 3.18
CA GLU A 110 -9.53 12.34 2.58
C GLU A 110 -9.45 13.67 1.86
N TRP A 111 -10.11 13.75 0.74
CA TRP A 111 -10.35 14.99 0.04
C TRP A 111 -11.83 15.12 -0.29
N GLN A 112 -12.40 16.25 0.06
CA GLN A 112 -13.77 16.59 -0.22
C GLN A 112 -13.82 17.75 -1.21
N PHE A 113 -14.53 17.57 -2.30
CA PHE A 113 -14.80 18.61 -3.26
C PHE A 113 -16.09 19.32 -2.90
N ASN A 114 -16.05 20.62 -2.81
CA ASN A 114 -17.23 21.43 -2.53
C ASN A 114 -17.70 22.08 -3.84
N THR A 115 -18.82 21.65 -4.38
CA THR A 115 -19.58 22.19 -5.52
C THR A 115 -19.12 21.80 -6.94
N ASN A 116 -20.09 21.63 -7.82
CA ASN A 116 -20.27 21.74 -9.28
C ASN A 116 -19.02 21.93 -10.18
N THR A 117 -17.85 21.56 -9.74
CA THR A 117 -16.66 21.60 -10.55
C THR A 117 -16.42 20.19 -11.10
N LEU A 118 -16.46 20.07 -12.40
CA LEU A 118 -16.25 18.85 -13.17
C LEU A 118 -14.81 18.32 -13.02
N ASN A 119 -14.48 17.79 -11.86
CA ASN A 119 -13.20 17.13 -11.67
C ASN A 119 -13.37 15.65 -11.97
N ARG A 120 -13.08 15.26 -13.18
CA ARG A 120 -13.10 13.85 -13.61
C ARG A 120 -11.96 13.04 -13.02
N ILE A 121 -10.84 13.67 -12.73
CA ILE A 121 -9.63 13.00 -12.28
C ILE A 121 -9.19 13.61 -10.96
N ALA A 122 -8.99 12.77 -9.97
CA ALA A 122 -8.46 13.18 -8.68
C ALA A 122 -7.53 12.11 -8.11
N GLY A 123 -6.51 12.56 -7.41
CA GLY A 123 -5.53 11.70 -6.77
C GLY A 123 -5.44 11.94 -5.28
N LEU A 124 -5.21 10.87 -4.52
CA LEU A 124 -4.88 10.91 -3.10
C LEU A 124 -3.63 10.10 -2.82
N ASN A 125 -2.90 10.55 -1.83
CA ASN A 125 -1.80 9.79 -1.27
C ASN A 125 -1.93 9.68 0.26
N ILE A 126 -1.28 8.66 0.82
CA ILE A 126 -1.26 8.39 2.25
C ILE A 126 0.07 7.77 2.63
N THR A 127 0.58 8.16 3.78
CA THR A 127 1.74 7.51 4.38
C THR A 127 1.49 7.22 5.85
N ALA A 128 2.11 6.16 6.36
CA ALA A 128 2.07 5.81 7.78
C ALA A 128 3.36 5.13 8.21
N ILE A 129 3.70 5.29 9.50
CA ILE A 129 4.67 4.44 10.18
C ILE A 129 3.88 3.56 11.14
N LEU A 130 3.99 2.24 10.97
CA LEU A 130 3.27 1.25 11.75
C LEU A 130 4.23 0.34 12.49
N SER A 131 3.91 0.02 13.74
CA SER A 131 4.54 -1.08 14.45
C SER A 131 3.80 -2.37 14.09
N LEU A 132 4.51 -3.29 13.46
CA LEU A 132 3.95 -4.55 12.96
C LEU A 132 4.64 -5.74 13.60
N SER A 133 3.85 -6.71 14.00
CA SER A 133 4.29 -8.04 14.44
C SER A 133 4.38 -9.01 13.26
N ALA A 134 5.10 -10.12 13.42
CA ALA A 134 5.04 -11.19 12.42
C ALA A 134 3.59 -11.62 12.19
N SER A 135 3.24 -11.89 10.94
CA SER A 135 1.89 -12.23 10.47
C SER A 135 0.85 -11.10 10.52
N ASP A 136 1.21 -9.90 10.99
CA ASP A 136 0.32 -8.75 10.78
C ASP A 136 0.14 -8.49 9.28
N THR A 137 -1.08 -8.12 8.90
CA THR A 137 -1.42 -7.76 7.52
C THR A 137 -1.62 -6.26 7.38
N VAL A 138 -1.20 -5.73 6.23
CA VAL A 138 -1.46 -4.33 5.83
C VAL A 138 -2.07 -4.29 4.45
N GLU A 139 -3.12 -3.50 4.30
CA GLU A 139 -3.94 -3.44 3.11
C GLU A 139 -4.32 -2.01 2.78
N MET A 140 -4.50 -1.73 1.50
CA MET A 140 -4.99 -0.44 1.01
C MET A 140 -6.47 -0.54 0.60
N TYR A 141 -7.28 0.40 1.07
CA TYR A 141 -8.69 0.52 0.69
C TYR A 141 -8.95 1.91 0.14
N ALA A 142 -9.90 2.00 -0.76
CA ALA A 142 -10.38 3.25 -1.33
C ALA A 142 -11.91 3.35 -1.21
N ARG A 143 -12.39 4.57 -1.05
CA ARG A 143 -13.81 4.89 -1.13
C ARG A 143 -13.98 6.15 -1.97
N LEU A 144 -14.81 6.06 -2.96
CA LEU A 144 -15.23 7.19 -3.77
C LEU A 144 -16.71 7.43 -3.51
N GLN A 145 -17.04 8.64 -3.09
CA GLN A 145 -18.40 9.05 -2.82
C GLN A 145 -18.78 10.14 -3.79
N ASP A 146 -19.91 9.94 -4.44
CA ASP A 146 -20.52 10.85 -5.40
C ASP A 146 -21.95 11.16 -4.96
N ALA A 147 -22.39 12.40 -5.07
CA ALA A 147 -23.75 12.82 -4.77
C ALA A 147 -24.76 12.35 -5.81
N SER A 148 -24.34 12.15 -7.05
CA SER A 148 -25.16 11.66 -8.15
C SER A 148 -25.02 10.16 -8.38
N ALA A 149 -25.92 9.56 -9.13
CA ALA A 149 -25.98 8.11 -9.38
C ALA A 149 -24.96 7.63 -10.42
N ASN A 150 -23.74 8.20 -10.46
CA ASN A 150 -22.72 7.78 -11.39
C ASN A 150 -22.19 6.38 -11.05
N THR A 151 -22.11 5.51 -12.04
CA THR A 151 -21.72 4.11 -11.89
C THR A 151 -20.30 3.81 -12.33
N GLY A 152 -19.60 4.78 -12.88
CA GLY A 152 -18.29 4.59 -13.51
C GLY A 152 -17.12 5.18 -12.70
N MET A 153 -17.03 4.85 -11.41
CA MET A 153 -15.88 5.26 -10.60
C MET A 153 -14.76 4.24 -10.70
N VAL A 154 -13.61 4.67 -11.19
CA VAL A 154 -12.52 3.78 -11.53
C VAL A 154 -11.21 4.26 -10.92
N LEU A 155 -10.53 3.38 -10.21
CA LEU A 155 -9.12 3.57 -9.88
C LEU A 155 -8.29 3.25 -11.12
N LYS A 156 -7.39 4.16 -11.48
CA LYS A 156 -6.59 4.03 -12.71
C LYS A 156 -5.39 3.12 -12.50
N ALA A 157 -5.23 2.19 -13.43
CA ALA A 157 -4.02 1.38 -13.57
C ALA A 157 -2.79 2.30 -13.69
N THR A 158 -1.62 1.81 -13.33
CA THR A 158 -0.31 2.50 -13.37
C THR A 158 -0.19 3.79 -12.54
N HIS A 159 -1.31 4.30 -12.02
CA HIS A 159 -1.36 5.48 -11.15
C HIS A 159 -1.79 5.13 -9.71
N THR A 160 -2.15 3.88 -9.48
CA THR A 160 -2.56 3.38 -8.17
C THR A 160 -1.48 2.42 -7.68
N THR A 161 -0.82 2.79 -6.59
CA THR A 161 0.33 2.04 -6.06
C THR A 161 0.21 1.84 -4.56
N PHE A 162 0.80 0.75 -4.09
CA PHE A 162 0.94 0.44 -2.68
C PHE A 162 2.33 -0.10 -2.40
N SER A 163 3.01 0.45 -1.42
CA SER A 163 4.38 0.09 -1.12
C SER A 163 4.69 0.18 0.37
N GLY A 164 5.75 -0.48 0.77
CA GLY A 164 6.23 -0.37 2.12
C GLY A 164 7.57 -1.06 2.32
N TYR A 165 8.24 -0.69 3.39
CA TYR A 165 9.49 -1.29 3.80
C TYR A 165 9.72 -1.16 5.30
N ARG A 166 10.48 -2.10 5.87
CA ARG A 166 10.86 -2.08 7.27
C ARG A 166 11.94 -1.02 7.51
N ILE A 167 11.73 -0.16 8.50
CA ILE A 167 12.65 0.93 8.86
C ILE A 167 13.43 0.67 10.15
N GLY A 168 13.02 -0.31 10.94
CA GLY A 168 13.70 -0.63 12.20
C GLY A 168 12.98 -1.69 13.02
N THR A 169 13.56 -2.04 14.14
CA THR A 169 13.03 -2.95 15.15
C THR A 169 12.18 -2.22 16.19
#